data_5df2f8e029476002a33513d5a4164d82
#
_entry.id   5df2f8e029476002a33513d5a4164d82
#
_cell.length_a   1.000
_cell.length_b   1.000
_cell.length_c   1.000
_cell.angle_alpha   90.00
_cell.angle_beta   90.00
_cell.angle_gamma   90.00
#
_symmetry.space_group_name_H-M   'P 1'
#
loop_
_entity.id
_entity.type
_entity.pdbx_description
1 polymer ?
#
loop_
_entity_poly.entity_id
_entity_poly.type
_entity_poly.pdbx_seq_one_letter_code
_entity_poly.pdbx_strand_id
1 'polypeptide(L)'
;MNIQEVISRRISVRAYQTEPASLVDLETVRLAGEQAEALTQAEMRFHLCTDAQMGREIKGIIGDYGKTIHAPHYIVLASRECEGYLTDAGFRFEQMVFKATEKGLGTCWVGLMFKEASLRSTLGLDSSWRIIVLTPIGSALENSLTNRLLRTLAGSKGRKPIEQMFFWQRHNEMLPMSITSDQRLMQVFEATRWAPSWMNKQPWRFVLRDGEILIYKVGQQEREGKDYTLLDCGIAMCHLHFTARAQGIKGRWELGSFEVPGASGVEPVGKYILENKDS
;
A
#
# COMPACT_ATOMS: atom_id res chain seq x y z
N MET A 1 11.45 0.88 14.67
CA MET A 1 11.54 0.76 13.19
C MET A 1 11.95 2.11 12.60
N ASN A 2 13.01 2.16 11.80
CA ASN A 2 13.31 3.35 10.99
C ASN A 2 12.50 3.25 9.70
N ILE A 3 11.40 3.98 9.62
CA ILE A 3 10.46 3.88 8.49
C ILE A 3 11.11 4.26 7.14
N GLN A 4 12.02 5.22 7.12
CA GLN A 4 12.71 5.62 5.89
C GLN A 4 13.61 4.51 5.35
N GLU A 5 14.31 3.80 6.25
CA GLU A 5 15.10 2.64 5.88
C GLU A 5 14.22 1.52 5.32
N VAL A 6 13.09 1.23 5.98
CA VAL A 6 12.13 0.21 5.52
C VAL A 6 11.58 0.56 4.14
N ILE A 7 11.14 1.79 3.92
CA ILE A 7 10.62 2.24 2.63
C ILE A 7 11.70 2.13 1.53
N SER A 8 12.94 2.51 1.84
CA SER A 8 14.04 2.43 0.86
C SER A 8 14.43 0.99 0.50
N ARG A 9 14.29 0.06 1.43
CA ARG A 9 14.60 -1.38 1.24
C ARG A 9 13.46 -2.14 0.57
N ARG A 10 12.21 -1.69 0.74
CA ARG A 10 11.04 -2.35 0.21
C ARG A 10 11.07 -2.41 -1.33
N ILE A 11 11.02 -3.59 -1.86
CA ILE A 11 10.88 -3.86 -3.30
C ILE A 11 9.77 -4.91 -3.52
N SER A 12 9.19 -4.93 -4.70
CA SER A 12 8.30 -6.03 -5.11
C SER A 12 9.13 -7.25 -5.51
N VAL A 13 9.11 -8.28 -4.66
CA VAL A 13 9.81 -9.55 -4.89
C VAL A 13 8.90 -10.51 -5.64
N ARG A 14 9.38 -11.10 -6.75
CA ARG A 14 8.63 -12.03 -7.60
C ARG A 14 9.34 -13.35 -7.84
N ALA A 15 10.50 -13.55 -7.22
CA ALA A 15 11.23 -14.80 -7.20
C ALA A 15 11.73 -15.05 -5.76
N TYR A 16 11.33 -16.18 -5.21
CA TYR A 16 11.55 -16.55 -3.82
C TYR A 16 12.42 -17.81 -3.72
N GLN A 17 13.11 -17.96 -2.60
CA GLN A 17 13.74 -19.22 -2.23
C GLN A 17 12.66 -20.25 -1.95
N THR A 18 12.98 -21.54 -2.17
CA THR A 18 12.04 -22.63 -1.94
C THR A 18 11.90 -22.99 -0.45
N GLU A 19 12.93 -22.67 0.32
CA GLU A 19 12.95 -22.89 1.76
C GLU A 19 11.88 -22.02 2.44
N PRO A 20 11.05 -22.64 3.31
CA PRO A 20 10.08 -21.91 4.08
C PRO A 20 10.73 -20.84 4.97
N ALA A 21 10.13 -19.65 5.04
CA ALA A 21 10.52 -18.66 6.03
C ALA A 21 10.11 -19.13 7.44
N SER A 22 10.74 -18.54 8.46
CA SER A 22 10.42 -18.79 9.87
C SER A 22 8.93 -18.57 10.14
N LEU A 23 8.23 -19.57 10.66
CA LEU A 23 6.81 -19.43 11.05
C LEU A 23 6.60 -18.36 12.10
N VAL A 24 7.58 -18.14 12.99
CA VAL A 24 7.54 -17.07 14.01
C VAL A 24 7.57 -15.70 13.35
N ASP A 25 8.42 -15.52 12.34
CA ASP A 25 8.49 -14.25 11.61
C ASP A 25 7.25 -14.02 10.74
N LEU A 26 6.75 -15.06 10.07
CA LEU A 26 5.52 -14.99 9.28
C LEU A 26 4.31 -14.62 10.14
N GLU A 27 4.17 -15.24 11.31
CA GLU A 27 3.09 -14.94 12.25
C GLU A 27 3.26 -13.53 12.85
N THR A 28 4.48 -13.09 13.13
CA THR A 28 4.76 -11.70 13.55
C THR A 28 4.31 -10.70 12.49
N VAL A 29 4.55 -10.99 11.22
CA VAL A 29 4.12 -10.16 10.09
C VAL A 29 2.60 -10.16 9.96
N ARG A 30 1.95 -11.33 10.03
CA ARG A 30 0.49 -11.45 9.98
C ARG A 30 -0.18 -10.65 11.10
N LEU A 31 0.30 -10.82 12.33
CA LEU A 31 -0.20 -10.08 13.50
C LEU A 31 0.01 -8.57 13.38
N ALA A 32 1.09 -8.11 12.75
CA ALA A 32 1.27 -6.68 12.47
C ALA A 32 0.17 -6.13 11.54
N GLY A 33 -0.37 -6.93 10.63
CA GLY A 33 -1.55 -6.57 9.84
C GLY A 33 -2.84 -6.51 10.66
N GLU A 34 -3.06 -7.50 11.53
CA GLU A 34 -4.23 -7.51 12.44
C GLU A 34 -4.25 -6.33 13.40
N GLN A 35 -3.08 -5.90 13.88
CA GLN A 35 -2.89 -4.83 14.84
C GLN A 35 -2.60 -3.47 14.16
N ALA A 36 -2.69 -3.40 12.84
CA ALA A 36 -2.42 -2.18 12.10
C ALA A 36 -3.37 -1.05 12.52
N GLU A 37 -2.85 0.18 12.53
CA GLU A 37 -3.69 1.36 12.66
C GLU A 37 -4.70 1.38 11.51
N ALA A 38 -5.96 1.68 11.82
CA ALA A 38 -7.07 1.62 10.89
C ALA A 38 -7.60 3.02 10.54
N LEU A 39 -8.14 3.17 9.34
CA LEU A 39 -8.84 4.39 8.90
C LEU A 39 -10.35 4.30 9.09
N THR A 40 -10.88 3.08 9.15
CA THR A 40 -12.31 2.78 9.25
C THR A 40 -12.59 1.72 10.31
N GLN A 41 -13.86 1.41 10.52
CA GLN A 41 -14.30 0.29 11.38
C GLN A 41 -14.45 -1.02 10.58
N ALA A 42 -13.89 -1.12 9.37
CA ALA A 42 -13.95 -2.34 8.57
C ALA A 42 -13.35 -3.53 9.32
N GLU A 43 -14.14 -4.61 9.42
CA GLU A 43 -13.61 -5.88 9.92
C GLU A 43 -12.68 -6.47 8.86
N MET A 44 -11.42 -6.66 9.21
CA MET A 44 -10.39 -7.22 8.31
C MET A 44 -9.71 -8.40 8.96
N ARG A 45 -9.35 -9.41 8.15
CA ARG A 45 -8.61 -10.61 8.57
C ARG A 45 -7.41 -10.86 7.67
N PHE A 46 -6.30 -11.14 8.28
CA PHE A 46 -5.05 -11.50 7.60
C PHE A 46 -4.82 -13.01 7.75
N HIS A 47 -4.95 -13.73 6.65
CA HIS A 47 -4.78 -15.19 6.61
C HIS A 47 -3.38 -15.54 6.12
N LEU A 48 -2.56 -16.13 7.00
CA LEU A 48 -1.32 -16.75 6.59
C LEU A 48 -1.63 -18.12 5.99
N CYS A 49 -1.19 -18.32 4.75
CA CYS A 49 -1.42 -19.52 3.98
C CYS A 49 -0.08 -20.18 3.67
N THR A 50 0.09 -21.43 4.06
CA THR A 50 1.21 -22.23 3.65
C THR A 50 0.88 -22.97 2.35
N ASP A 51 1.89 -23.35 1.56
CA ASP A 51 1.71 -24.08 0.31
C ASP A 51 0.88 -25.38 0.47
N ALA A 52 1.02 -26.04 1.63
CA ALA A 52 0.25 -27.25 1.96
C ALA A 52 -1.25 -26.99 2.18
N GLN A 53 -1.62 -25.77 2.68
CA GLN A 53 -3.01 -25.41 2.98
C GLN A 53 -3.74 -24.85 1.77
N MET A 54 -3.04 -24.13 0.90
CA MET A 54 -3.65 -23.39 -0.19
C MET A 54 -3.74 -24.14 -1.52
N GLY A 55 -3.12 -25.31 -1.59
CA GLY A 55 -3.26 -26.22 -2.71
C GLY A 55 -3.05 -25.56 -4.08
N ARG A 56 -3.93 -25.89 -5.03
CA ARG A 56 -3.83 -25.43 -6.42
C ARG A 56 -4.34 -24.00 -6.63
N GLU A 57 -5.00 -23.37 -5.67
CA GLU A 57 -5.75 -22.13 -5.88
C GLU A 57 -4.86 -20.89 -5.89
N ILE A 58 -3.74 -20.93 -5.15
CA ILE A 58 -2.74 -19.87 -5.16
C ILE A 58 -1.49 -20.23 -5.96
N LYS A 59 -1.28 -21.53 -6.24
CA LYS A 59 -0.15 -21.95 -7.08
C LYS A 59 -0.21 -21.30 -8.45
N GLY A 60 0.84 -20.58 -8.78
CA GLY A 60 0.95 -19.96 -10.08
C GLY A 60 0.20 -18.65 -10.22
N ILE A 61 0.08 -17.86 -9.16
CA ILE A 61 -0.44 -16.50 -9.25
C ILE A 61 0.37 -15.71 -10.26
N ILE A 62 -0.34 -15.15 -11.22
CA ILE A 62 0.24 -14.30 -12.27
C ILE A 62 0.43 -12.90 -11.67
N GLY A 63 1.67 -12.45 -11.59
CA GLY A 63 1.99 -11.06 -11.24
C GLY A 63 1.70 -10.10 -12.41
N ASP A 64 1.87 -8.81 -12.16
CA ASP A 64 1.54 -7.70 -13.08
C ASP A 64 2.11 -7.82 -14.51
N TYR A 65 3.12 -8.68 -14.72
CA TYR A 65 3.75 -8.89 -16.03
C TYR A 65 3.45 -10.25 -16.65
N GLY A 66 2.36 -10.89 -16.25
CA GLY A 66 1.95 -12.18 -16.80
C GLY A 66 2.83 -13.37 -16.41
N LYS A 67 3.78 -13.19 -15.48
CA LYS A 67 4.64 -14.26 -14.97
C LYS A 67 4.03 -14.85 -13.70
N THR A 68 4.07 -16.17 -13.63
CA THR A 68 3.66 -16.91 -12.43
C THR A 68 4.62 -16.62 -11.27
N ILE A 69 4.09 -16.22 -10.13
CA ILE A 69 4.85 -16.03 -8.90
C ILE A 69 4.65 -17.28 -8.04
N HIS A 70 5.75 -17.96 -7.74
CA HIS A 70 5.79 -19.08 -6.80
C HIS A 70 6.47 -18.61 -5.53
N ALA A 71 5.83 -18.81 -4.39
CA ALA A 71 6.38 -18.49 -3.07
C ALA A 71 6.02 -19.58 -2.08
N PRO A 72 6.83 -19.80 -1.02
CA PRO A 72 6.53 -20.82 -0.01
C PRO A 72 5.29 -20.49 0.82
N HIS A 73 4.97 -19.19 0.96
CA HIS A 73 3.86 -18.69 1.76
C HIS A 73 3.15 -17.52 1.11
N TYR A 74 1.92 -17.27 1.56
CA TYR A 74 1.08 -16.16 1.13
C TYR A 74 0.36 -15.56 2.33
N ILE A 75 0.13 -14.25 2.31
CA ILE A 75 -0.80 -13.59 3.23
C ILE A 75 -1.95 -13.01 2.40
N VAL A 76 -3.17 -13.38 2.77
CA VAL A 76 -4.41 -12.95 2.11
C VAL A 76 -5.14 -11.99 3.04
N LEU A 77 -5.54 -10.83 2.53
CA LEU A 77 -6.40 -9.89 3.23
C LEU A 77 -7.85 -10.08 2.78
N ALA A 78 -8.71 -10.39 3.74
CA ALA A 78 -10.14 -10.36 3.60
C ALA A 78 -10.74 -9.21 4.40
N SER A 79 -11.79 -8.58 3.88
CA SER A 79 -12.52 -7.49 4.53
C SER A 79 -14.02 -7.65 4.39
N ARG A 80 -14.78 -7.17 5.36
CA ARG A 80 -16.19 -6.82 5.16
C ARG A 80 -16.28 -5.44 4.54
N GLU A 81 -17.30 -5.23 3.71
CA GLU A 81 -17.50 -3.94 3.03
C GLU A 81 -18.12 -2.92 3.98
N CYS A 82 -17.55 -1.74 4.02
CA CYS A 82 -18.10 -0.51 4.57
C CYS A 82 -17.54 0.67 3.79
N GLU A 83 -18.00 1.87 4.04
CA GLU A 83 -17.42 3.07 3.40
C GLU A 83 -15.92 3.17 3.68
N GLY A 84 -15.11 3.38 2.65
CA GLY A 84 -13.65 3.54 2.75
C GLY A 84 -12.85 2.25 2.96
N TYR A 85 -13.47 1.06 3.02
CA TYR A 85 -12.77 -0.20 3.31
C TYR A 85 -11.60 -0.52 2.36
N LEU A 86 -11.67 -0.14 1.09
CA LEU A 86 -10.57 -0.37 0.14
C LEU A 86 -9.36 0.51 0.46
N THR A 87 -9.58 1.78 0.80
CA THR A 87 -8.52 2.70 1.23
C THR A 87 -7.88 2.21 2.52
N ASP A 88 -8.70 1.79 3.50
CA ASP A 88 -8.23 1.23 4.76
C ASP A 88 -7.46 -0.09 4.56
N ALA A 89 -7.91 -0.94 3.64
CA ALA A 89 -7.19 -2.16 3.27
C ALA A 89 -5.78 -1.86 2.75
N GLY A 90 -5.64 -0.85 1.88
CA GLY A 90 -4.34 -0.38 1.41
C GLY A 90 -3.45 0.13 2.55
N PHE A 91 -4.02 0.93 3.44
CA PHE A 91 -3.34 1.53 4.59
C PHE A 91 -2.85 0.47 5.59
N ARG A 92 -3.70 -0.49 5.96
CA ARG A 92 -3.35 -1.55 6.93
C ARG A 92 -2.42 -2.61 6.34
N PHE A 93 -2.65 -3.02 5.09
CA PHE A 93 -1.82 -4.04 4.48
C PHE A 93 -0.39 -3.56 4.22
N GLU A 94 -0.18 -2.26 3.90
CA GLU A 94 1.17 -1.71 3.75
C GLU A 94 1.92 -1.65 5.08
N GLN A 95 1.26 -1.47 6.23
CA GLN A 95 1.89 -1.59 7.55
C GLN A 95 2.43 -3.01 7.79
N MET A 96 1.68 -4.04 7.37
CA MET A 96 2.14 -5.43 7.38
C MET A 96 3.34 -5.62 6.44
N VAL A 97 3.32 -5.01 5.24
CA VAL A 97 4.44 -5.04 4.28
C VAL A 97 5.69 -4.37 4.86
N PHE A 98 5.54 -3.28 5.61
CA PHE A 98 6.65 -2.66 6.34
C PHE A 98 7.25 -3.64 7.36
N LYS A 99 6.42 -4.35 8.11
CA LYS A 99 6.88 -5.36 9.07
C LYS A 99 7.60 -6.52 8.37
N ALA A 100 7.09 -6.99 7.25
CA ALA A 100 7.77 -8.01 6.44
C ALA A 100 9.16 -7.54 5.96
N THR A 101 9.25 -6.30 5.48
CA THR A 101 10.51 -5.70 5.03
C THR A 101 11.50 -5.53 6.20
N GLU A 102 11.04 -5.13 7.38
CA GLU A 102 11.85 -5.05 8.61
C GLU A 102 12.45 -6.41 8.97
N LYS A 103 11.67 -7.49 8.81
CA LYS A 103 12.10 -8.88 9.00
C LYS A 103 12.97 -9.45 7.89
N GLY A 104 13.26 -8.67 6.83
CA GLY A 104 14.03 -9.14 5.67
C GLY A 104 13.24 -10.05 4.71
N LEU A 105 11.91 -10.15 4.88
CA LEU A 105 11.05 -10.93 4.01
C LEU A 105 10.59 -10.10 2.81
N GLY A 106 10.67 -10.71 1.62
CA GLY A 106 10.19 -10.14 0.38
C GLY A 106 8.68 -10.29 0.24
N THR A 107 8.03 -9.28 -0.33
CA THR A 107 6.60 -9.24 -0.62
C THR A 107 6.34 -8.70 -2.02
N CYS A 108 5.15 -8.96 -2.55
CA CYS A 108 4.66 -8.34 -3.79
C CYS A 108 3.14 -8.18 -3.71
N TRP A 109 2.65 -6.97 -3.88
CA TRP A 109 1.22 -6.73 -4.02
C TRP A 109 0.68 -7.44 -5.25
N VAL A 110 -0.30 -8.33 -5.05
CA VAL A 110 -0.96 -9.07 -6.11
C VAL A 110 -2.46 -8.80 -6.04
N GLY A 111 -2.94 -8.02 -7.02
CA GLY A 111 -4.36 -7.88 -7.28
C GLY A 111 -4.93 -9.20 -7.81
N LEU A 112 -6.18 -9.43 -7.54
CA LEU A 112 -6.90 -10.67 -7.78
C LEU A 112 -6.81 -11.17 -9.24
N MET A 113 -6.16 -12.31 -9.43
CA MET A 113 -6.21 -13.14 -10.62
C MET A 113 -6.78 -14.54 -10.29
N PHE A 114 -7.59 -14.67 -9.22
CA PHE A 114 -8.13 -15.95 -8.74
C PHE A 114 -9.66 -15.86 -8.57
N LYS A 115 -10.30 -17.02 -8.48
CA LYS A 115 -11.74 -17.09 -8.20
C LYS A 115 -12.00 -16.76 -6.73
N GLU A 116 -12.48 -15.56 -6.45
CA GLU A 116 -12.72 -15.06 -5.10
C GLU A 116 -13.58 -16.03 -4.26
N ALA A 117 -14.64 -16.60 -4.85
CA ALA A 117 -15.53 -17.53 -4.15
C ALA A 117 -14.80 -18.81 -3.69
N SER A 118 -13.90 -19.36 -4.52
CA SER A 118 -13.11 -20.54 -4.19
C SER A 118 -12.16 -20.25 -3.04
N LEU A 119 -11.45 -19.13 -3.09
CA LEU A 119 -10.53 -18.73 -2.02
C LEU A 119 -11.24 -18.43 -0.71
N ARG A 120 -12.41 -17.77 -0.74
CA ARG A 120 -13.24 -17.59 0.46
C ARG A 120 -13.60 -18.91 1.10
N SER A 121 -14.05 -19.89 0.30
CA SER A 121 -14.39 -21.24 0.80
C SER A 121 -13.20 -21.92 1.45
N THR A 122 -12.03 -21.88 0.81
CA THR A 122 -10.79 -22.45 1.36
C THR A 122 -10.38 -21.81 2.68
N LEU A 123 -10.62 -20.50 2.84
CA LEU A 123 -10.33 -19.77 4.08
C LEU A 123 -11.44 -19.88 5.14
N GLY A 124 -12.51 -20.62 4.88
CA GLY A 124 -13.66 -20.75 5.80
C GLY A 124 -14.44 -19.46 5.99
N LEU A 125 -14.43 -18.58 4.99
CA LEU A 125 -15.13 -17.29 5.01
C LEU A 125 -16.48 -17.39 4.28
N ASP A 126 -17.51 -16.78 4.83
CA ASP A 126 -18.82 -16.68 4.22
C ASP A 126 -18.88 -15.59 3.12
N SER A 127 -20.03 -15.45 2.48
CA SER A 127 -20.25 -14.52 1.36
C SER A 127 -20.21 -13.04 1.75
N SER A 128 -20.24 -12.69 3.02
CA SER A 128 -20.12 -11.31 3.51
C SER A 128 -18.69 -10.79 3.49
N TRP A 129 -17.71 -11.68 3.29
CA TRP A 129 -16.30 -11.33 3.16
C TRP A 129 -15.92 -11.12 1.69
N ARG A 130 -15.09 -10.13 1.46
CA ARG A 130 -14.43 -9.89 0.18
C ARG A 130 -12.93 -10.17 0.32
N ILE A 131 -12.35 -10.90 -0.61
CA ILE A 131 -10.88 -11.01 -0.68
C ILE A 131 -10.38 -9.77 -1.42
N ILE A 132 -9.56 -8.97 -0.74
CA ILE A 132 -9.12 -7.67 -1.27
C ILE A 132 -7.82 -7.82 -2.05
N VAL A 133 -6.82 -8.42 -1.44
CA VAL A 133 -5.46 -8.53 -1.97
C VAL A 133 -4.75 -9.68 -1.30
N LEU A 134 -3.70 -10.15 -1.95
CA LEU A 134 -2.77 -11.07 -1.32
C LEU A 134 -1.31 -10.65 -1.64
N THR A 135 -0.39 -11.16 -0.86
CA THR A 135 1.03 -11.10 -1.14
C THR A 135 1.68 -12.47 -0.99
N PRO A 136 2.46 -12.93 -1.98
CA PRO A 136 3.46 -13.94 -1.72
C PRO A 136 4.49 -13.40 -0.73
N ILE A 137 5.00 -14.24 0.17
CA ILE A 137 5.95 -13.84 1.20
C ILE A 137 7.00 -14.92 1.44
N GLY A 138 8.25 -14.51 1.60
CA GLY A 138 9.39 -15.41 1.83
C GLY A 138 10.73 -14.72 1.61
N SER A 139 11.82 -15.49 1.70
CA SER A 139 13.17 -14.99 1.39
C SER A 139 13.30 -14.73 -0.11
N ALA A 140 13.78 -13.55 -0.47
CA ALA A 140 13.99 -13.20 -1.87
C ALA A 140 15.14 -14.02 -2.48
N LEU A 141 14.98 -14.46 -3.73
CA LEU A 141 16.07 -15.07 -4.49
C LEU A 141 16.97 -13.95 -5.05
N GLU A 142 18.10 -13.68 -4.39
CA GLU A 142 18.93 -12.49 -4.62
C GLU A 142 19.46 -12.38 -6.05
N ASN A 143 19.87 -13.47 -6.66
CA ASN A 143 20.46 -13.50 -8.02
C ASN A 143 19.42 -13.70 -9.14
N SER A 144 18.15 -13.56 -8.85
CA SER A 144 17.10 -13.68 -9.87
C SER A 144 17.20 -12.56 -10.89
N LEU A 145 17.29 -12.92 -12.16
CA LEU A 145 17.20 -11.96 -13.29
C LEU A 145 15.89 -11.18 -13.22
N THR A 146 14.81 -11.83 -12.76
CA THR A 146 13.50 -11.20 -12.56
C THR A 146 13.56 -10.10 -11.51
N ASN A 147 14.13 -10.36 -10.34
CA ASN A 147 14.26 -9.36 -9.27
C ASN A 147 15.20 -8.23 -9.68
N ARG A 148 16.31 -8.51 -10.39
CA ARG A 148 17.25 -7.49 -10.91
C ARG A 148 16.60 -6.60 -11.96
N LEU A 149 15.91 -7.18 -12.95
CA LEU A 149 15.21 -6.44 -14.01
C LEU A 149 14.13 -5.53 -13.41
N LEU A 150 13.36 -6.04 -12.44
CA LEU A 150 12.29 -5.30 -11.79
C LEU A 150 12.81 -4.18 -10.89
N ARG A 151 13.97 -4.34 -10.23
CA ARG A 151 14.65 -3.22 -9.53
C ARG A 151 14.97 -2.08 -10.49
N THR A 152 15.41 -2.39 -11.70
CA THR A 152 15.74 -1.38 -12.71
C THR A 152 14.49 -0.69 -13.26
N LEU A 153 13.42 -1.44 -13.51
CA LEU A 153 12.15 -0.92 -14.06
C LEU A 153 11.29 -0.20 -13.01
N ALA A 154 11.27 -0.68 -11.76
CA ALA A 154 10.55 -0.07 -10.65
C ALA A 154 11.35 1.02 -9.92
N GLY A 155 12.59 1.24 -10.32
CA GLY A 155 13.46 2.26 -9.77
C GLY A 155 12.96 3.70 -10.04
N SER A 156 13.73 4.69 -9.60
CA SER A 156 13.39 6.12 -9.63
C SER A 156 12.91 6.66 -11.00
N LYS A 157 13.35 6.03 -12.10
CA LYS A 157 12.98 6.44 -13.47
C LYS A 157 11.49 6.29 -13.82
N GLY A 158 10.75 5.43 -13.11
CA GLY A 158 9.31 5.21 -13.34
C GLY A 158 8.40 5.97 -12.37
N ARG A 159 8.96 6.73 -11.41
CA ARG A 159 8.17 7.49 -10.43
C ARG A 159 7.91 8.90 -10.93
N LYS A 160 6.65 9.37 -10.77
CA LYS A 160 6.30 10.76 -11.05
C LYS A 160 7.12 11.68 -10.15
N PRO A 161 7.55 12.85 -10.63
CA PRO A 161 8.22 13.84 -9.80
C PRO A 161 7.24 14.42 -8.77
N ILE A 162 7.78 14.97 -7.67
CA ILE A 162 6.99 15.53 -6.56
C ILE A 162 6.03 16.61 -7.06
N GLU A 163 6.48 17.44 -8.00
CA GLU A 163 5.72 18.57 -8.57
C GLU A 163 4.47 18.14 -9.36
N GLN A 164 4.39 16.87 -9.74
CA GLN A 164 3.20 16.28 -10.39
C GLN A 164 2.25 15.60 -9.39
N MET A 165 2.63 15.54 -8.12
CA MET A 165 1.90 14.80 -7.10
C MET A 165 1.45 15.68 -5.94
N PHE A 166 2.22 16.70 -5.59
CA PHE A 166 1.99 17.59 -4.45
C PHE A 166 1.83 19.03 -4.93
N PHE A 167 0.75 19.67 -4.53
CA PHE A 167 0.36 21.01 -4.94
C PHE A 167 0.11 21.89 -3.71
N TRP A 168 0.22 23.22 -3.89
CA TRP A 168 -0.04 24.20 -2.85
C TRP A 168 -1.43 24.83 -3.02
N GLN A 169 -2.22 24.85 -1.97
CA GLN A 169 -3.55 25.47 -1.87
C GLN A 169 -4.59 24.91 -2.86
N ARG A 170 -4.21 24.61 -4.09
CA ARG A 170 -5.08 24.09 -5.15
C ARG A 170 -4.32 23.19 -6.13
N HIS A 171 -5.06 22.35 -6.85
CA HIS A 171 -4.50 21.48 -7.89
C HIS A 171 -3.69 22.29 -8.92
N ASN A 172 -2.54 21.77 -9.33
CA ASN A 172 -1.59 22.35 -10.28
C ASN A 172 -0.92 23.65 -9.81
N GLU A 173 -1.11 24.10 -8.59
CA GLU A 173 -0.33 25.19 -8.02
C GLU A 173 0.98 24.65 -7.43
N MET A 174 2.11 25.26 -7.82
CA MET A 174 3.43 24.81 -7.41
C MET A 174 3.65 25.02 -5.90
N LEU A 175 4.38 24.09 -5.29
CA LEU A 175 4.81 24.26 -3.90
C LEU A 175 5.71 25.48 -3.75
N PRO A 176 5.46 26.37 -2.77
CA PRO A 176 6.31 27.54 -2.52
C PRO A 176 7.66 27.14 -1.92
N MET A 177 8.64 28.04 -2.00
CA MET A 177 9.99 27.79 -1.47
C MET A 177 9.97 27.46 0.04
N SER A 178 9.05 28.05 0.81
CA SER A 178 8.89 27.76 2.23
C SER A 178 8.58 26.28 2.51
N ILE A 179 7.91 25.58 1.60
CA ILE A 179 7.63 24.16 1.68
C ILE A 179 8.79 23.35 1.11
N THR A 180 9.30 23.71 -0.08
CA THR A 180 10.37 22.94 -0.75
C THR A 180 11.71 23.01 -0.04
N SER A 181 11.94 24.02 0.82
CA SER A 181 13.11 24.11 1.68
C SER A 181 12.96 23.41 3.04
N ASP A 182 11.74 23.01 3.44
CA ASP A 182 11.55 22.18 4.65
C ASP A 182 11.95 20.73 4.35
N GLN A 183 13.15 20.35 4.81
CA GLN A 183 13.68 19.02 4.60
C GLN A 183 12.79 17.91 5.17
N ARG A 184 12.05 18.15 6.26
CA ARG A 184 11.16 17.18 6.87
C ARG A 184 9.97 16.87 5.95
N LEU A 185 9.34 17.92 5.41
CA LEU A 185 8.24 17.75 4.44
C LEU A 185 8.73 17.09 3.16
N MET A 186 9.89 17.48 2.64
CA MET A 186 10.46 16.86 1.44
C MET A 186 10.77 15.38 1.64
N GLN A 187 11.21 14.97 2.83
CA GLN A 187 11.38 13.55 3.16
C GLN A 187 10.05 12.79 3.22
N VAL A 188 8.98 13.43 3.72
CA VAL A 188 7.62 12.86 3.71
C VAL A 188 7.13 12.67 2.27
N PHE A 189 7.29 13.68 1.41
CA PHE A 189 6.85 13.61 0.02
C PHE A 189 7.62 12.56 -0.78
N GLU A 190 8.93 12.50 -0.58
CA GLU A 190 9.76 11.50 -1.23
C GLU A 190 9.39 10.08 -0.79
N ALA A 191 9.18 9.84 0.50
CA ALA A 191 8.73 8.55 1.00
C ALA A 191 7.35 8.16 0.45
N THR A 192 6.42 9.12 0.34
CA THR A 192 5.10 8.92 -0.24
C THR A 192 5.18 8.60 -1.73
N ARG A 193 6.09 9.24 -2.45
CA ARG A 193 6.38 8.97 -3.86
C ARG A 193 6.84 7.53 -4.11
N TRP A 194 7.49 6.89 -3.12
CA TRP A 194 7.94 5.50 -3.18
C TRP A 194 6.84 4.47 -2.91
N ALA A 195 5.63 4.88 -2.54
CA ALA A 195 4.51 3.98 -2.32
C ALA A 195 4.25 3.10 -3.57
N PRO A 196 4.07 1.78 -3.44
CA PRO A 196 3.74 0.94 -4.58
C PRO A 196 2.32 1.22 -5.07
N SER A 197 2.09 0.99 -6.37
CA SER A 197 0.77 1.01 -6.97
C SER A 197 0.67 0.02 -8.11
N TRP A 198 -0.54 -0.35 -8.47
CA TRP A 198 -0.78 -1.25 -9.59
C TRP A 198 -0.17 -0.68 -10.88
N MET A 199 0.67 -1.49 -11.55
CA MET A 199 1.44 -1.09 -12.74
C MET A 199 2.21 0.23 -12.57
N ASN A 200 2.57 0.62 -11.35
CA ASN A 200 3.24 1.87 -11.02
C ASN A 200 2.51 3.15 -11.49
N LYS A 201 1.18 3.11 -11.56
CA LYS A 201 0.36 4.23 -12.05
C LYS A 201 0.37 5.47 -11.17
N GLN A 202 0.59 5.29 -9.84
CA GLN A 202 0.65 6.38 -8.86
C GLN A 202 -0.57 7.30 -8.99
N PRO A 203 -1.78 6.75 -8.71
CA PRO A 203 -3.03 7.45 -9.04
C PRO A 203 -3.44 8.51 -8.01
N TRP A 204 -2.62 8.82 -7.05
CA TRP A 204 -2.86 9.80 -6.00
C TRP A 204 -2.33 11.18 -6.36
N ARG A 205 -2.99 12.22 -5.84
CA ARG A 205 -2.53 13.61 -5.83
C ARG A 205 -2.82 14.21 -4.47
N PHE A 206 -1.97 15.15 -4.07
CA PHE A 206 -2.07 15.82 -2.79
C PHE A 206 -2.16 17.32 -2.98
N VAL A 207 -3.00 17.98 -2.18
CA VAL A 207 -3.05 19.44 -2.07
C VAL A 207 -2.75 19.80 -0.62
N LEU A 208 -1.68 20.54 -0.40
CA LEU A 208 -1.31 21.09 0.90
C LEU A 208 -2.04 22.39 1.14
N ARG A 209 -2.67 22.50 2.28
CA ARG A 209 -3.34 23.70 2.76
C ARG A 209 -2.95 23.96 4.20
N ASP A 210 -3.32 25.15 4.74
CA ASP A 210 -3.07 25.46 6.13
C ASP A 210 -3.78 24.43 7.04
N GLY A 211 -2.99 23.69 7.83
CA GLY A 211 -3.49 22.72 8.78
C GLY A 211 -3.93 21.36 8.21
N GLU A 212 -3.91 21.14 6.88
CA GLU A 212 -4.34 19.87 6.28
C GLU A 212 -3.61 19.52 4.97
N ILE A 213 -3.59 18.22 4.65
CA ILE A 213 -3.15 17.70 3.35
C ILE A 213 -4.30 16.88 2.78
N LEU A 214 -4.87 17.33 1.68
CA LEU A 214 -5.93 16.64 0.95
C LEU A 214 -5.32 15.55 0.07
N ILE A 215 -5.94 14.36 -0.01
CA ILE A 215 -5.64 13.35 -1.01
C ILE A 215 -6.87 13.08 -1.87
N TYR A 216 -6.67 13.01 -3.18
CA TYR A 216 -7.68 12.60 -4.15
C TYR A 216 -7.09 11.67 -5.20
N LYS A 217 -7.92 10.85 -5.81
CA LYS A 217 -7.51 9.94 -6.85
C LYS A 217 -7.69 10.53 -8.25
N VAL A 218 -6.82 10.11 -9.18
CA VAL A 218 -6.94 10.38 -10.62
C VAL A 218 -7.05 9.06 -11.37
N GLY A 219 -8.06 8.96 -12.22
CA GLY A 219 -8.39 7.74 -12.93
C GLY A 219 -9.13 6.72 -12.05
N GLN A 220 -9.49 5.59 -12.67
CA GLN A 220 -10.20 4.49 -12.04
C GLN A 220 -9.61 3.16 -12.51
N GLN A 221 -9.59 2.18 -11.61
CA GLN A 221 -9.08 0.83 -11.89
C GLN A 221 -10.01 -0.18 -11.26
N GLU A 222 -11.23 -0.24 -11.78
CA GLU A 222 -12.24 -1.14 -11.28
C GLU A 222 -12.03 -2.56 -11.82
N ARG A 223 -12.10 -3.53 -10.92
CA ARG A 223 -12.14 -4.94 -11.24
C ARG A 223 -12.96 -5.69 -10.22
N GLU A 224 -13.90 -6.51 -10.67
CA GLU A 224 -14.77 -7.32 -9.80
C GLU A 224 -15.49 -6.48 -8.72
N GLY A 225 -15.92 -5.26 -9.10
CA GLY A 225 -16.59 -4.33 -8.20
C GLY A 225 -15.68 -3.66 -7.17
N LYS A 226 -14.36 -3.70 -7.34
CA LYS A 226 -13.37 -3.05 -6.47
C LYS A 226 -12.58 -2.02 -7.25
N ASP A 227 -12.54 -0.78 -6.79
CA ASP A 227 -11.64 0.23 -7.33
C ASP A 227 -10.27 0.18 -6.65
N TYR A 228 -9.33 -0.48 -7.32
CA TYR A 228 -7.94 -0.60 -6.82
C TYR A 228 -7.19 0.74 -6.75
N THR A 229 -7.72 1.81 -7.36
CA THR A 229 -7.17 3.16 -7.18
C THR A 229 -7.30 3.64 -5.74
N LEU A 230 -8.41 3.30 -5.06
CA LEU A 230 -8.62 3.59 -3.64
C LEU A 230 -7.64 2.81 -2.75
N LEU A 231 -7.38 1.53 -3.08
CA LEU A 231 -6.37 0.73 -2.39
C LEU A 231 -4.98 1.38 -2.52
N ASP A 232 -4.59 1.79 -3.74
CA ASP A 232 -3.32 2.44 -4.02
C ASP A 232 -3.20 3.78 -3.25
N CYS A 233 -4.30 4.56 -3.12
CA CYS A 233 -4.33 5.75 -2.29
C CYS A 233 -4.09 5.44 -0.82
N GLY A 234 -4.69 4.37 -0.28
CA GLY A 234 -4.44 3.91 1.09
C GLY A 234 -2.98 3.57 1.36
N ILE A 235 -2.30 2.95 0.39
CA ILE A 235 -0.85 2.68 0.47
C ILE A 235 -0.07 4.00 0.57
N ALA A 236 -0.38 4.99 -0.29
CA ALA A 236 0.28 6.29 -0.27
C ALA A 236 0.02 7.05 1.04
N MET A 237 -1.21 6.95 1.58
CA MET A 237 -1.58 7.50 2.89
C MET A 237 -0.76 6.88 4.02
N CYS A 238 -0.50 5.56 3.97
CA CYS A 238 0.34 4.86 4.94
C CYS A 238 1.78 5.40 4.91
N HIS A 239 2.38 5.54 3.74
CA HIS A 239 3.72 6.10 3.57
C HIS A 239 3.81 7.52 4.13
N LEU A 240 2.86 8.40 3.78
CA LEU A 240 2.81 9.77 4.28
C LEU A 240 2.71 9.79 5.80
N HIS A 241 1.75 9.06 6.37
CA HIS A 241 1.45 9.06 7.80
C HIS A 241 2.66 8.65 8.66
N PHE A 242 3.25 7.49 8.37
CA PHE A 242 4.34 6.96 9.17
C PHE A 242 5.63 7.77 8.99
N THR A 243 5.87 8.33 7.80
CA THR A 243 7.03 9.20 7.58
C THR A 243 6.82 10.57 8.23
N ALA A 244 5.64 11.16 8.13
CA ALA A 244 5.30 12.42 8.81
C ALA A 244 5.51 12.30 10.33
N ARG A 245 4.98 11.22 10.93
CA ARG A 245 5.19 10.91 12.37
C ARG A 245 6.68 10.79 12.72
N ALA A 246 7.48 10.11 11.89
CA ALA A 246 8.92 10.00 12.09
C ALA A 246 9.67 11.33 11.97
N GLN A 247 9.13 12.29 11.22
CA GLN A 247 9.63 13.66 11.11
C GLN A 247 9.07 14.62 12.18
N GLY A 248 8.31 14.10 13.16
CA GLY A 248 7.68 14.90 14.21
C GLY A 248 6.48 15.72 13.73
N ILE A 249 5.95 15.41 12.54
CA ILE A 249 4.72 16.01 11.98
C ILE A 249 3.57 15.08 12.36
N LYS A 250 2.83 15.47 13.40
CA LYS A 250 1.68 14.70 13.89
C LYS A 250 0.42 15.08 13.13
N GLY A 251 -0.47 14.11 12.95
CA GLY A 251 -1.76 14.31 12.32
C GLY A 251 -2.52 12.99 12.23
N ARG A 252 -3.77 13.08 11.79
CA ARG A 252 -4.65 11.92 11.58
C ARG A 252 -5.35 12.01 10.24
N TRP A 253 -5.70 10.87 9.69
CA TRP A 253 -6.52 10.79 8.50
C TRP A 253 -8.01 10.86 8.85
N GLU A 254 -8.76 11.57 8.02
CA GLU A 254 -10.21 11.55 7.96
C GLU A 254 -10.61 11.22 6.52
N LEU A 255 -11.31 10.09 6.32
CA LEU A 255 -11.87 9.73 5.01
C LEU A 255 -13.17 10.50 4.77
N GLY A 256 -13.50 10.78 3.52
CA GLY A 256 -14.77 11.39 3.17
C GLY A 256 -14.72 12.23 1.90
N SER A 257 -15.89 12.81 1.58
CA SER A 257 -16.08 13.69 0.43
C SER A 257 -15.81 15.13 0.79
N PHE A 258 -15.11 15.84 -0.08
CA PHE A 258 -14.82 17.27 0.03
C PHE A 258 -14.51 17.85 -1.36
N GLU A 259 -14.58 19.16 -1.48
CA GLU A 259 -14.15 19.84 -2.69
C GLU A 259 -12.63 19.87 -2.77
N VAL A 260 -12.08 19.50 -3.93
CA VAL A 260 -10.64 19.60 -4.20
C VAL A 260 -10.40 20.93 -4.94
N PRO A 261 -9.77 21.93 -4.31
CA PRO A 261 -9.59 23.23 -4.93
C PRO A 261 -8.82 23.16 -6.25
N GLY A 262 -9.37 23.75 -7.30
CA GLY A 262 -8.75 23.78 -8.63
C GLY A 262 -8.84 22.47 -9.43
N ALA A 263 -9.55 21.44 -8.94
CA ALA A 263 -9.79 20.22 -9.67
C ALA A 263 -11.29 19.90 -9.68
N SER A 264 -11.87 19.77 -10.86
CA SER A 264 -13.26 19.34 -11.04
C SER A 264 -13.31 17.90 -11.55
N GLY A 265 -14.33 17.15 -11.13
CA GLY A 265 -14.54 15.76 -11.58
C GLY A 265 -13.51 14.75 -11.06
N VAL A 266 -12.75 15.11 -10.02
CA VAL A 266 -11.87 14.17 -9.29
C VAL A 266 -12.60 13.63 -8.07
N GLU A 267 -12.19 12.47 -7.59
CA GLU A 267 -12.76 11.84 -6.41
C GLU A 267 -11.86 12.05 -5.20
N PRO A 268 -12.33 12.79 -4.17
CA PRO A 268 -11.61 12.94 -2.92
C PRO A 268 -11.54 11.60 -2.19
N VAL A 269 -10.45 11.38 -1.44
CA VAL A 269 -10.23 10.15 -0.67
C VAL A 269 -10.16 10.44 0.82
N GLY A 270 -9.42 11.46 1.23
CA GLY A 270 -9.27 11.79 2.63
C GLY A 270 -8.45 13.06 2.87
N LYS A 271 -8.41 13.46 4.13
CA LYS A 271 -7.65 14.62 4.64
C LYS A 271 -6.72 14.16 5.75
N TYR A 272 -5.47 14.57 5.70
CA TYR A 272 -4.54 14.46 6.81
C TYR A 272 -4.59 15.75 7.61
N ILE A 273 -5.26 15.72 8.75
CA ILE A 273 -5.41 16.90 9.63
C ILE A 273 -4.16 16.98 10.50
N LEU A 274 -3.43 18.08 10.37
CA LEU A 274 -2.23 18.33 11.16
C LEU A 274 -2.62 18.73 12.58
N GLU A 275 -1.96 18.14 13.57
CA GLU A 275 -2.09 18.54 14.96
C GLU A 275 -1.25 19.81 15.18
N ASN A 276 -1.84 20.85 15.76
CA ASN A 276 -1.12 22.06 16.13
C ASN A 276 -0.02 21.73 17.15
N LYS A 277 1.12 22.41 17.02
CA LYS A 277 2.25 22.25 17.98
C LYS A 277 1.95 22.70 19.40
N ASP A 278 0.79 23.34 19.63
CA ASP A 278 0.44 24.01 20.88
C ASP A 278 -0.69 23.31 21.68
N SER A 279 -0.90 22.00 21.47
CA SER A 279 -1.86 21.21 22.26
C SER A 279 -1.19 20.08 23.03
#